data_5ba82730b44985e75f99c520737329de
#
_entry.id   5ba82730b44985e75f99c520737329de
#
_cell.length_a   1.000
_cell.length_b   1.000
_cell.length_c   1.000
_cell.angle_alpha   90.00
_cell.angle_beta   90.00
_cell.angle_gamma   90.00
#
_symmetry.space_group_name_H-M   'P 1'
#
loop_
_entity.id
_entity.type
_entity.pdbx_description
1 polymer ?
#
loop_
_entity_poly.entity_id
_entity_poly.type
_entity_poly.pdbx_seq_one_letter_code
_entity_poly.pdbx_strand_id
1 'polypeptide(L)'
;MIVPAACRVLVVNENPEGPPARSLATSLCARGAVVETAPLSAVEFDTASASGLVIPGFGEALPDAVLVRSISAGSFEAVTRRLGVLHALGGLGVPVWNPAAAIERCVDKSTTSFVLDRAGVPTPPTFAVEGLGAAQAIAERELRRARLVLKPLFGAQGRGIVMIDAVSELPPEEEVGGVYYLQHYVARPGPPFRDFRVFVCAGKVVAMMSRRGAAWITNVSQGGVPEPVDVTERALLERLAVAATKAVGARFAGVDLVRAQDGAVFVLEVNSMPAWSGLQTVSETNIADAIAAGLLAFLAKRDEAARAPRLAMPAGS
;
A
#
# COMPACT_ATOMS: atom_id res chain seq x y z
N MET A 1 -5.36 37.36 18.16
CA MET A 1 -5.31 35.89 17.93
C MET A 1 -4.59 35.65 16.61
N ILE A 2 -3.40 35.07 16.65
CA ILE A 2 -2.70 34.67 15.42
C ILE A 2 -3.45 33.43 14.94
N VAL A 3 -4.13 33.56 13.79
CA VAL A 3 -4.71 32.40 13.10
C VAL A 3 -3.51 31.50 12.77
N PRO A 4 -3.48 30.22 13.23
CA PRO A 4 -2.39 29.34 12.82
C PRO A 4 -2.35 29.27 11.30
N ALA A 5 -1.16 29.35 10.72
CA ALA A 5 -1.01 29.21 9.26
C ALA A 5 -1.68 27.90 8.82
N ALA A 6 -2.47 27.96 7.76
CA ALA A 6 -3.17 26.77 7.26
C ALA A 6 -2.12 25.71 6.86
N CYS A 7 -2.33 24.47 7.29
CA CYS A 7 -1.45 23.35 6.96
C CYS A 7 -1.42 23.15 5.44
N ARG A 8 -0.24 23.18 4.83
CA ARG A 8 -0.02 23.05 3.39
C ARG A 8 0.35 21.61 3.04
N VAL A 9 -0.50 20.93 2.30
CA VAL A 9 -0.35 19.52 1.97
C VAL A 9 -0.13 19.34 0.46
N LEU A 10 0.91 18.60 0.08
CA LEU A 10 1.07 18.08 -1.28
C LEU A 10 0.39 16.73 -1.41
N VAL A 11 -0.62 16.63 -2.28
CA VAL A 11 -1.22 15.34 -2.69
C VAL A 11 -0.50 14.85 -3.94
N VAL A 12 0.29 13.80 -3.80
CA VAL A 12 1.00 13.17 -4.91
C VAL A 12 0.06 12.23 -5.63
N ASN A 13 -0.21 12.51 -6.89
CA ASN A 13 -1.03 11.64 -7.76
C ASN A 13 -0.58 11.75 -9.22
N GLU A 14 -0.58 10.59 -9.92
CA GLU A 14 -0.20 10.52 -11.34
C GLU A 14 -1.12 11.37 -12.23
N ASN A 15 -2.43 11.37 -11.94
CA ASN A 15 -3.42 12.26 -12.55
C ASN A 15 -3.94 13.25 -11.50
N PRO A 16 -3.36 14.45 -11.38
CA PRO A 16 -3.75 15.45 -10.39
C PRO A 16 -5.24 15.81 -10.43
N GLU A 17 -5.82 15.81 -11.61
CA GLU A 17 -7.24 16.09 -11.84
C GLU A 17 -8.14 14.85 -11.73
N GLY A 18 -7.58 13.69 -11.42
CA GLY A 18 -8.32 12.44 -11.32
C GLY A 18 -9.24 12.39 -10.10
N PRO A 19 -10.34 11.61 -10.14
CA PRO A 19 -11.30 11.55 -9.04
C PRO A 19 -10.70 11.22 -7.68
N PRO A 20 -9.70 10.31 -7.54
CA PRO A 20 -9.09 10.03 -6.23
C PRO A 20 -8.31 11.21 -5.65
N ALA A 21 -7.58 11.98 -6.50
CA ALA A 21 -6.85 13.17 -6.06
C ALA A 21 -7.82 14.26 -5.63
N ARG A 22 -8.84 14.56 -6.44
CA ARG A 22 -9.89 15.53 -6.10
C ARG A 22 -10.61 15.20 -4.81
N SER A 23 -10.96 13.91 -4.60
CA SER A 23 -11.64 13.49 -3.38
C SER A 23 -10.78 13.73 -2.13
N LEU A 24 -9.48 13.44 -2.19
CA LEU A 24 -8.54 13.71 -1.10
C LEU A 24 -8.36 15.21 -0.88
N ALA A 25 -8.17 15.99 -1.95
CA ALA A 25 -8.03 17.45 -1.86
C ALA A 25 -9.27 18.08 -1.24
N THR A 26 -10.47 17.69 -1.70
CA THR A 26 -11.74 18.17 -1.14
C THR A 26 -11.84 17.86 0.37
N SER A 27 -11.51 16.64 0.78
CA SER A 27 -11.58 16.22 2.18
C SER A 27 -10.56 16.96 3.07
N LEU A 28 -9.36 17.23 2.55
CA LEU A 28 -8.32 18.00 3.25
C LEU A 28 -8.71 19.48 3.35
N CYS A 29 -9.17 20.11 2.25
CA CYS A 29 -9.62 21.50 2.22
C CYS A 29 -10.80 21.74 3.16
N ALA A 30 -11.78 20.83 3.21
CA ALA A 30 -12.92 20.88 4.13
C ALA A 30 -12.49 20.87 5.61
N ARG A 31 -11.27 20.42 5.91
CA ARG A 31 -10.65 20.39 7.23
C ARG A 31 -9.66 21.54 7.47
N GLY A 32 -9.63 22.52 6.56
CA GLY A 32 -8.82 23.73 6.70
C GLY A 32 -7.38 23.64 6.17
N ALA A 33 -7.01 22.56 5.48
CA ALA A 33 -5.71 22.47 4.81
C ALA A 33 -5.70 23.25 3.48
N VAL A 34 -4.54 23.77 3.09
CA VAL A 34 -4.25 24.25 1.74
C VAL A 34 -3.60 23.10 0.97
N VAL A 35 -4.18 22.74 -0.18
CA VAL A 35 -3.78 21.54 -0.91
C VAL A 35 -3.29 21.90 -2.30
N GLU A 36 -2.11 21.40 -2.62
CA GLU A 36 -1.58 21.33 -3.98
C GLU A 36 -1.55 19.87 -4.44
N THR A 37 -1.78 19.62 -5.71
CA THR A 37 -1.78 18.28 -6.28
C THR A 37 -0.81 18.21 -7.45
N ALA A 38 0.17 17.31 -7.39
CA ALA A 38 1.15 17.14 -8.44
C ALA A 38 1.66 15.70 -8.54
N PRO A 39 2.13 15.25 -9.72
CA PRO A 39 2.86 14.00 -9.84
C PRO A 39 4.31 14.17 -9.35
N LEU A 40 4.92 13.09 -8.85
CA LEU A 40 6.34 13.12 -8.44
C LEU A 40 7.29 13.42 -9.59
N SER A 41 6.89 13.17 -10.83
CA SER A 41 7.68 13.51 -12.02
C SER A 41 7.87 15.01 -12.21
N ALA A 42 6.99 15.83 -11.63
CA ALA A 42 7.06 17.29 -11.69
C ALA A 42 7.86 17.92 -10.53
N VAL A 43 8.31 17.15 -9.56
CA VAL A 43 9.20 17.62 -8.49
C VAL A 43 10.64 17.55 -9.00
N GLU A 44 11.41 18.62 -8.83
CA GLU A 44 12.80 18.69 -9.28
C GLU A 44 13.77 18.55 -8.09
N PHE A 45 14.88 17.85 -8.32
CA PHE A 45 16.07 17.99 -7.49
C PHE A 45 16.86 19.19 -8.02
N ASP A 46 17.03 20.20 -7.19
CA ASP A 46 17.81 21.41 -7.50
C ASP A 46 18.70 21.77 -6.31
N THR A 47 19.94 21.36 -6.37
CA THR A 47 20.93 21.63 -5.31
C THR A 47 21.30 23.10 -5.17
N ALA A 48 20.88 23.97 -6.09
CA ALA A 48 21.01 25.42 -5.97
C ALA A 48 19.86 26.06 -5.19
N SER A 49 18.72 25.36 -5.05
CA SER A 49 17.61 25.83 -4.23
C SER A 49 17.84 25.62 -2.74
N ALA A 50 17.19 26.43 -1.90
CA ALA A 50 17.37 26.41 -0.45
C ALA A 50 16.99 25.07 0.20
N SER A 51 15.98 24.36 -0.33
CA SER A 51 15.55 23.04 0.17
C SER A 51 16.17 21.86 -0.57
N GLY A 52 16.89 22.10 -1.67
CA GLY A 52 17.36 21.06 -2.59
C GLY A 52 16.26 20.50 -3.50
N LEU A 53 15.03 21.02 -3.39
CA LEU A 53 13.86 20.60 -4.16
C LEU A 53 13.09 21.81 -4.69
N VAL A 54 12.54 21.68 -5.90
CA VAL A 54 11.51 22.60 -6.42
C VAL A 54 10.23 21.81 -6.60
N ILE A 55 9.17 22.23 -5.91
CA ILE A 55 7.91 21.49 -5.79
C ILE A 55 6.78 22.33 -6.41
N PRO A 56 5.97 21.79 -7.34
CA PRO A 56 4.82 22.50 -7.90
C PRO A 56 3.91 23.05 -6.79
N GLY A 57 3.55 24.34 -6.91
CA GLY A 57 2.73 25.07 -5.92
C GLY A 57 3.45 25.48 -4.64
N PHE A 58 4.68 24.99 -4.41
CA PHE A 58 5.50 25.33 -3.23
C PHE A 58 6.78 26.10 -3.62
N GLY A 59 7.23 25.97 -4.88
CA GLY A 59 8.54 26.50 -5.29
C GLY A 59 9.66 25.80 -4.51
N GLU A 60 10.53 26.59 -3.88
CA GLU A 60 11.63 26.10 -3.03
C GLU A 60 11.20 25.82 -1.57
N ALA A 61 9.98 26.21 -1.19
CA ALA A 61 9.46 25.92 0.14
C ALA A 61 9.00 24.45 0.23
N LEU A 62 9.01 23.93 1.45
CA LEU A 62 8.53 22.55 1.71
C LEU A 62 7.05 22.56 2.12
N PRO A 63 6.28 21.52 1.77
CA PRO A 63 4.96 21.29 2.35
C PRO A 63 5.07 20.84 3.81
N ASP A 64 4.01 21.06 4.59
CA ASP A 64 3.91 20.55 5.97
C ASP A 64 3.72 19.04 6.01
N ALA A 65 3.16 18.46 4.93
CA ALA A 65 3.05 17.01 4.72
C ALA A 65 2.87 16.65 3.24
N VAL A 66 3.18 15.39 2.93
CA VAL A 66 2.94 14.79 1.61
C VAL A 66 2.03 13.59 1.77
N LEU A 67 0.93 13.54 1.00
CA LEU A 67 0.02 12.40 0.90
C LEU A 67 0.20 11.69 -0.45
N VAL A 68 0.76 10.50 -0.44
CA VAL A 68 1.06 9.74 -1.66
C VAL A 68 -0.15 8.88 -2.05
N ARG A 69 -0.84 9.23 -3.13
CA ARG A 69 -1.98 8.49 -3.67
C ARG A 69 -1.58 7.54 -4.79
N SER A 70 -0.68 7.94 -5.65
CA SER A 70 -0.12 7.09 -6.70
C SER A 70 1.24 7.59 -7.15
N ILE A 71 2.05 6.66 -7.65
CA ILE A 71 3.33 6.92 -8.30
C ILE A 71 3.23 6.34 -9.71
N SER A 72 3.57 7.14 -10.72
CA SER A 72 3.55 6.71 -12.12
C SER A 72 4.51 5.57 -12.35
N ALA A 73 4.12 4.62 -13.20
CA ALA A 73 5.03 3.64 -13.77
C ALA A 73 6.08 4.33 -14.67
N GLY A 74 7.18 3.65 -14.95
CA GLY A 74 8.23 4.19 -15.81
C GLY A 74 9.43 3.26 -15.86
N SER A 75 10.54 3.75 -16.41
CA SER A 75 11.82 3.04 -16.36
C SER A 75 12.32 2.90 -14.91
N PHE A 76 13.30 2.04 -14.69
CA PHE A 76 13.94 1.88 -13.39
C PHE A 76 14.45 3.23 -12.84
N GLU A 77 15.09 4.03 -13.68
CA GLU A 77 15.63 5.35 -13.33
C GLU A 77 14.52 6.30 -12.90
N ALA A 78 13.39 6.33 -13.65
CA ALA A 78 12.27 7.21 -13.35
C ALA A 78 11.60 6.84 -12.02
N VAL A 79 11.39 5.56 -11.76
CA VAL A 79 10.78 5.07 -10.51
C VAL A 79 11.73 5.31 -9.33
N THR A 80 13.01 4.98 -9.48
CA THR A 80 14.05 5.21 -8.45
C THR A 80 14.16 6.69 -8.10
N ARG A 81 14.17 7.59 -9.12
CA ARG A 81 14.18 9.03 -8.89
C ARG A 81 12.95 9.52 -8.11
N ARG A 82 11.74 9.03 -8.45
CA ARG A 82 10.49 9.40 -7.74
C ARG A 82 10.51 8.95 -6.29
N LEU A 83 10.97 7.74 -6.02
CA LEU A 83 11.18 7.26 -4.64
C LEU A 83 12.23 8.09 -3.90
N GLY A 84 13.30 8.47 -4.60
CA GLY A 84 14.33 9.37 -4.07
C GLY A 84 13.76 10.72 -3.61
N VAL A 85 12.80 11.30 -4.33
CA VAL A 85 12.09 12.52 -3.89
C VAL A 85 11.36 12.30 -2.55
N LEU A 86 10.66 11.16 -2.40
CA LEU A 86 9.96 10.87 -1.13
C LEU A 86 10.93 10.63 0.03
N HIS A 87 12.07 9.99 -0.23
CA HIS A 87 13.14 9.84 0.76
C HIS A 87 13.74 11.19 1.16
N ALA A 88 14.02 12.06 0.17
CA ALA A 88 14.54 13.42 0.42
C ALA A 88 13.57 14.23 1.28
N LEU A 89 12.27 14.25 0.93
CA LEU A 89 11.24 14.92 1.72
C LEU A 89 11.21 14.40 3.17
N GLY A 90 11.24 13.08 3.35
CA GLY A 90 11.32 12.47 4.68
C GLY A 90 12.59 12.85 5.44
N GLY A 91 13.76 12.88 4.78
CA GLY A 91 15.04 13.32 5.34
C GLY A 91 15.05 14.79 5.74
N LEU A 92 14.32 15.63 5.02
CA LEU A 92 14.10 17.05 5.35
C LEU A 92 13.03 17.25 6.47
N GLY A 93 12.53 16.17 7.06
CA GLY A 93 11.57 16.22 8.16
C GLY A 93 10.12 16.41 7.74
N VAL A 94 9.81 16.38 6.44
CA VAL A 94 8.43 16.42 5.92
C VAL A 94 7.77 15.06 6.12
N PRO A 95 6.64 14.96 6.83
CA PRO A 95 5.88 13.71 6.93
C PRO A 95 5.36 13.24 5.58
N VAL A 96 5.72 12.02 5.18
CA VAL A 96 5.25 11.39 3.95
C VAL A 96 4.27 10.27 4.32
N TRP A 97 3.06 10.32 3.80
CA TRP A 97 2.00 9.34 3.96
C TRP A 97 1.66 8.67 2.60
N ASN A 98 2.07 7.41 2.35
CA ASN A 98 2.91 6.52 3.15
C ASN A 98 4.38 6.88 3.01
N PRO A 99 5.22 6.55 4.03
CA PRO A 99 6.68 6.70 3.89
C PRO A 99 7.22 5.91 2.69
N ALA A 100 8.27 6.45 2.04
CA ALA A 100 8.91 5.81 0.89
C ALA A 100 9.26 4.34 1.14
N ALA A 101 9.88 4.02 2.28
CA ALA A 101 10.23 2.65 2.65
C ALA A 101 9.02 1.70 2.79
N ALA A 102 7.84 2.20 3.20
CA ALA A 102 6.62 1.41 3.24
C ALA A 102 6.06 1.17 1.83
N ILE A 103 6.16 2.17 0.95
CA ILE A 103 5.77 2.04 -0.46
C ILE A 103 6.64 0.99 -1.15
N GLU A 104 7.96 1.07 -1.01
CA GLU A 104 8.92 0.11 -1.57
C GLU A 104 8.61 -1.32 -1.13
N ARG A 105 8.40 -1.54 0.18
CA ARG A 105 8.03 -2.86 0.71
C ARG A 105 6.73 -3.40 0.11
N CYS A 106 5.73 -2.53 -0.09
CA CYS A 106 4.43 -2.96 -0.62
C CYS A 106 4.43 -3.16 -2.14
N VAL A 107 5.29 -2.47 -2.88
CA VAL A 107 5.42 -2.64 -4.33
C VAL A 107 6.12 -3.96 -4.66
N ASP A 108 7.13 -4.32 -3.90
CA ASP A 108 7.82 -5.60 -3.99
C ASP A 108 7.07 -6.68 -3.17
N LYS A 109 6.37 -7.57 -3.87
CA LYS A 109 5.62 -8.66 -3.23
C LYS A 109 6.50 -9.62 -2.44
N SER A 110 7.77 -9.81 -2.83
CA SER A 110 8.70 -10.70 -2.13
C SER A 110 9.06 -10.10 -0.77
N THR A 111 9.41 -8.84 -0.73
CA THR A 111 9.67 -8.09 0.51
C THR A 111 8.43 -8.01 1.39
N THR A 112 7.24 -7.77 0.79
CA THR A 112 5.97 -7.79 1.56
C THR A 112 5.79 -9.14 2.26
N SER A 113 5.87 -10.25 1.53
CA SER A 113 5.67 -11.59 2.09
C SER A 113 6.70 -11.92 3.17
N PHE A 114 7.97 -11.58 2.95
CA PHE A 114 9.03 -11.75 3.97
C PHE A 114 8.72 -10.97 5.26
N VAL A 115 8.34 -9.71 5.14
CA VAL A 115 8.04 -8.85 6.30
C VAL A 115 6.81 -9.35 7.06
N LEU A 116 5.76 -9.81 6.37
CA LEU A 116 4.57 -10.39 6.98
C LEU A 116 4.91 -11.66 7.76
N ASP A 117 5.66 -12.58 7.16
CA ASP A 117 6.10 -13.82 7.80
C ASP A 117 6.92 -13.53 9.06
N ARG A 118 7.93 -12.64 8.97
CA ARG A 118 8.77 -12.23 10.11
C ARG A 118 8.00 -11.55 11.23
N ALA A 119 6.87 -10.90 10.91
CA ALA A 119 5.97 -10.28 11.88
C ALA A 119 4.94 -11.27 12.48
N GLY A 120 4.96 -12.54 12.08
CA GLY A 120 3.99 -13.55 12.51
C GLY A 120 2.58 -13.33 11.94
N VAL A 121 2.45 -12.59 10.84
CA VAL A 121 1.17 -12.40 10.14
C VAL A 121 1.00 -13.58 9.18
N PRO A 122 -0.06 -14.38 9.29
CA PRO A 122 -0.30 -15.51 8.42
C PRO A 122 -0.30 -15.09 6.93
N THR A 123 0.66 -15.59 6.17
CA THR A 123 0.79 -15.42 4.71
C THR A 123 1.12 -16.78 4.09
N PRO A 124 0.67 -17.09 2.86
CA PRO A 124 0.98 -18.38 2.25
C PRO A 124 2.49 -18.51 2.01
N PRO A 125 3.06 -19.74 2.10
CA PRO A 125 4.46 -19.98 1.74
C PRO A 125 4.79 -19.37 0.39
N THR A 126 5.89 -18.61 0.33
CA THR A 126 6.25 -17.76 -0.81
C THR A 126 7.74 -17.92 -1.13
N PHE A 127 8.06 -17.96 -2.40
CA PHE A 127 9.39 -18.13 -2.94
C PHE A 127 9.61 -17.07 -4.03
N ALA A 128 10.70 -16.33 -3.95
CA ALA A 128 11.09 -15.38 -4.98
C ALA A 128 12.54 -15.67 -5.38
N VAL A 129 12.77 -15.90 -6.66
CA VAL A 129 14.08 -16.27 -7.19
C VAL A 129 14.31 -15.66 -8.56
N GLU A 130 15.56 -15.49 -8.92
CA GLU A 130 15.98 -15.09 -10.27
C GLU A 130 16.34 -16.32 -11.08
N GLY A 131 15.97 -16.31 -12.37
CA GLY A 131 16.28 -17.33 -13.33
C GLY A 131 15.35 -18.54 -13.35
N LEU A 132 15.06 -19.04 -14.54
CA LEU A 132 14.13 -20.16 -14.78
C LEU A 132 14.57 -21.44 -14.06
N GLY A 133 15.87 -21.77 -14.06
CA GLY A 133 16.36 -23.00 -13.41
C GLY A 133 16.10 -23.01 -11.90
N ALA A 134 16.25 -21.88 -11.21
CA ALA A 134 15.94 -21.78 -9.79
C ALA A 134 14.44 -21.90 -9.53
N ALA A 135 13.61 -21.30 -10.40
CA ALA A 135 12.16 -21.40 -10.32
C ALA A 135 11.67 -22.84 -10.55
N GLN A 136 12.26 -23.57 -11.52
CA GLN A 136 11.97 -24.97 -11.76
C GLN A 136 12.29 -25.85 -10.56
N ALA A 137 13.45 -25.67 -9.92
CA ALA A 137 13.82 -26.41 -8.72
C ALA A 137 12.84 -26.18 -7.54
N ILE A 138 12.33 -24.94 -7.40
CA ILE A 138 11.28 -24.63 -6.42
C ILE A 138 9.97 -25.31 -6.79
N ALA A 139 9.54 -25.21 -8.05
CA ALA A 139 8.29 -25.81 -8.51
C ALA A 139 8.31 -27.35 -8.36
N GLU A 140 9.41 -28.02 -8.71
CA GLU A 140 9.60 -29.47 -8.50
C GLU A 140 9.42 -29.89 -7.04
N ARG A 141 9.89 -29.08 -6.11
CA ARG A 141 9.78 -29.36 -4.68
C ARG A 141 8.38 -29.05 -4.15
N GLU A 142 7.84 -27.88 -4.50
CA GLU A 142 6.63 -27.37 -3.85
C GLU A 142 5.32 -27.87 -4.47
N LEU A 143 5.29 -28.22 -5.76
CA LEU A 143 4.11 -28.80 -6.40
C LEU A 143 3.72 -30.18 -5.80
N ARG A 144 4.63 -30.84 -5.12
CA ARG A 144 4.32 -32.04 -4.33
C ARG A 144 3.46 -31.76 -3.09
N ARG A 145 3.39 -30.50 -2.65
CA ARG A 145 2.70 -30.05 -1.43
C ARG A 145 1.46 -29.23 -1.73
N ALA A 146 1.54 -28.33 -2.70
CA ALA A 146 0.45 -27.44 -3.09
C ALA A 146 0.64 -26.96 -4.52
N ARG A 147 -0.47 -26.58 -5.17
CA ARG A 147 -0.42 -25.80 -6.41
C ARG A 147 0.29 -24.48 -6.15
N LEU A 148 0.94 -23.95 -7.16
CA LEU A 148 1.61 -22.65 -7.06
C LEU A 148 0.86 -21.56 -7.84
N VAL A 149 0.98 -20.34 -7.39
CA VAL A 149 0.53 -19.14 -8.08
C VAL A 149 1.75 -18.31 -8.42
N LEU A 150 2.01 -18.15 -9.72
CA LEU A 150 3.00 -17.20 -10.22
C LEU A 150 2.35 -15.83 -10.31
N LYS A 151 3.01 -14.81 -9.76
CA LYS A 151 2.56 -13.42 -9.81
C LYS A 151 3.69 -12.55 -10.33
N PRO A 152 3.40 -11.50 -11.11
CA PRO A 152 4.41 -10.47 -11.39
C PRO A 152 4.92 -9.87 -10.07
N LEU A 153 6.25 -9.70 -9.94
CA LEU A 153 6.84 -9.09 -8.74
C LEU A 153 6.25 -7.69 -8.53
N PHE A 154 6.22 -6.89 -9.61
CA PHE A 154 5.56 -5.60 -9.67
C PHE A 154 4.28 -5.72 -10.50
N GLY A 155 3.14 -5.46 -9.90
CA GLY A 155 1.87 -5.59 -10.60
C GLY A 155 0.69 -5.30 -9.67
N ALA A 156 -0.44 -4.98 -10.26
CA ALA A 156 -1.67 -4.66 -9.54
C ALA A 156 -2.89 -5.26 -10.23
N GLN A 157 -4.03 -5.27 -9.53
CA GLN A 157 -5.34 -5.61 -10.06
C GLN A 157 -5.49 -7.06 -10.55
N GLY A 158 -4.66 -7.98 -10.09
CA GLY A 158 -4.74 -9.40 -10.49
C GLY A 158 -4.25 -9.70 -11.92
N ARG A 159 -3.62 -8.74 -12.59
CA ARG A 159 -3.09 -8.95 -13.95
C ARG A 159 -1.83 -9.81 -13.90
N GLY A 160 -1.69 -10.73 -14.86
CA GLY A 160 -0.52 -11.60 -14.99
C GLY A 160 -0.38 -12.65 -13.88
N ILE A 161 -1.44 -12.91 -13.12
CA ILE A 161 -1.45 -13.99 -12.12
C ILE A 161 -1.82 -15.29 -12.82
N VAL A 162 -0.97 -16.31 -12.68
CA VAL A 162 -1.14 -17.61 -13.35
C VAL A 162 -1.06 -18.73 -12.31
N MET A 163 -1.92 -19.74 -12.47
CA MET A 163 -1.82 -20.99 -11.70
C MET A 163 -0.77 -21.88 -12.36
N ILE A 164 0.09 -22.49 -11.55
CA ILE A 164 1.14 -23.42 -11.97
C ILE A 164 0.83 -24.78 -11.35
N ASP A 165 0.53 -25.75 -12.19
CA ASP A 165 0.24 -27.14 -11.82
C ASP A 165 1.35 -28.10 -12.24
N ALA A 166 2.20 -27.68 -13.17
CA ALA A 166 3.36 -28.42 -13.64
C ALA A 166 4.57 -27.50 -13.85
N VAL A 167 5.78 -28.03 -13.67
CA VAL A 167 7.04 -27.28 -13.87
C VAL A 167 7.13 -26.70 -15.28
N SER A 168 6.61 -27.42 -16.28
CA SER A 168 6.59 -26.99 -17.69
C SER A 168 5.69 -25.80 -17.99
N GLU A 169 4.86 -25.38 -17.03
CA GLU A 169 3.98 -24.19 -17.15
C GLU A 169 4.66 -22.90 -16.72
N LEU A 170 5.89 -22.98 -16.18
CA LEU A 170 6.67 -21.78 -15.89
C LEU A 170 7.03 -21.05 -17.17
N PRO A 171 6.69 -19.76 -17.31
CA PRO A 171 7.01 -18.99 -18.50
C PRO A 171 8.53 -18.72 -18.61
N PRO A 172 9.01 -18.35 -19.80
CA PRO A 172 10.41 -17.90 -19.98
C PRO A 172 10.70 -16.61 -19.19
N GLU A 173 11.98 -16.37 -18.90
CA GLU A 173 12.43 -15.28 -18.03
C GLU A 173 11.98 -13.90 -18.50
N GLU A 174 11.90 -13.69 -19.80
CA GLU A 174 11.53 -12.42 -20.42
C GLU A 174 10.10 -12.00 -20.06
N GLU A 175 9.20 -12.98 -19.88
CA GLU A 175 7.80 -12.71 -19.55
C GLU A 175 7.60 -12.31 -18.08
N VAL A 176 8.54 -12.64 -17.20
CA VAL A 176 8.50 -12.34 -15.77
C VAL A 176 9.55 -11.31 -15.34
N GLY A 177 10.28 -10.72 -16.30
CA GLY A 177 11.35 -9.77 -16.01
C GLY A 177 12.51 -10.40 -15.22
N GLY A 178 12.79 -11.68 -15.43
CA GLY A 178 13.85 -12.43 -14.78
C GLY A 178 13.57 -12.89 -13.35
N VAL A 179 12.46 -12.46 -12.73
CA VAL A 179 12.15 -12.76 -11.32
C VAL A 179 10.86 -13.54 -11.21
N TYR A 180 10.94 -14.73 -10.66
CA TYR A 180 9.80 -15.62 -10.39
C TYR A 180 9.34 -15.44 -8.94
N TYR A 181 8.14 -14.89 -8.74
CA TYR A 181 7.47 -14.86 -7.46
C TYR A 181 6.40 -15.95 -7.44
N LEU A 182 6.67 -17.01 -6.70
CA LEU A 182 5.82 -18.18 -6.56
C LEU A 182 5.23 -18.23 -5.16
N GLN A 183 3.93 -18.43 -5.04
CA GLN A 183 3.23 -18.53 -3.75
C GLN A 183 2.34 -19.75 -3.75
N HIS A 184 2.23 -20.47 -2.62
CA HIS A 184 1.27 -21.55 -2.47
C HIS A 184 -0.16 -21.03 -2.74
N TYR A 185 -0.91 -21.74 -3.56
CA TYR A 185 -2.31 -21.45 -3.74
C TYR A 185 -3.09 -21.82 -2.48
N VAL A 186 -3.86 -20.89 -1.96
CA VAL A 186 -4.76 -21.15 -0.84
C VAL A 186 -6.06 -21.74 -1.38
N ALA A 187 -6.22 -23.03 -1.21
CA ALA A 187 -7.44 -23.74 -1.59
C ALA A 187 -8.62 -23.21 -0.77
N ARG A 188 -9.71 -22.86 -1.44
CA ARG A 188 -10.89 -22.26 -0.83
C ARG A 188 -12.17 -22.70 -1.52
N PRO A 189 -13.33 -22.63 -0.84
CA PRO A 189 -14.61 -22.95 -1.45
C PRO A 189 -14.91 -22.05 -2.67
N GLY A 190 -15.54 -22.63 -3.68
CA GLY A 190 -15.99 -21.93 -4.87
C GLY A 190 -16.23 -22.85 -6.05
N PRO A 191 -16.83 -22.37 -7.16
CA PRO A 191 -17.49 -21.09 -7.35
C PRO A 191 -18.80 -20.95 -6.55
N PRO A 192 -19.20 -19.73 -6.13
CA PRO A 192 -18.44 -18.48 -6.26
C PRO A 192 -17.26 -18.41 -5.27
N PHE A 193 -16.12 -17.96 -5.77
CA PHE A 193 -14.94 -17.72 -4.93
C PHE A 193 -15.08 -16.40 -4.17
N ARG A 194 -14.42 -16.31 -3.00
CA ARG A 194 -14.42 -15.10 -2.17
C ARG A 194 -13.02 -14.78 -1.69
N ASP A 195 -12.74 -13.50 -1.56
CA ASP A 195 -11.64 -12.93 -0.80
C ASP A 195 -12.10 -11.63 -0.11
N PHE A 196 -11.22 -10.99 0.65
CA PHE A 196 -11.55 -9.81 1.43
C PHE A 196 -10.55 -8.69 1.12
N ARG A 197 -11.06 -7.44 1.04
CA ARG A 197 -10.27 -6.21 1.05
C ARG A 197 -10.61 -5.44 2.31
N VAL A 198 -9.59 -5.20 3.16
CA VAL A 198 -9.71 -4.39 4.37
C VAL A 198 -8.87 -3.12 4.21
N PHE A 199 -9.47 -1.98 4.40
CA PHE A 199 -8.80 -0.68 4.36
C PHE A 199 -8.46 -0.23 5.77
N VAL A 200 -7.18 -0.06 6.03
CA VAL A 200 -6.63 0.41 7.31
C VAL A 200 -6.09 1.83 7.14
N CYS A 201 -6.38 2.72 8.08
CA CYS A 201 -5.79 4.06 8.14
C CYS A 201 -5.51 4.43 9.60
N ALA A 202 -4.34 4.99 9.87
CA ALA A 202 -3.91 5.40 11.21
C ALA A 202 -4.08 4.30 12.27
N GLY A 203 -3.81 3.04 11.88
CA GLY A 203 -3.89 1.87 12.76
C GLY A 203 -5.29 1.36 13.06
N LYS A 204 -6.32 1.83 12.36
CA LYS A 204 -7.73 1.41 12.51
C LYS A 204 -8.31 0.99 11.18
N VAL A 205 -9.23 0.03 11.20
CA VAL A 205 -10.01 -0.32 10.01
C VAL A 205 -11.03 0.79 9.72
N VAL A 206 -11.01 1.27 8.49
CA VAL A 206 -11.92 2.30 7.97
C VAL A 206 -13.11 1.67 7.25
N ALA A 207 -12.83 0.65 6.44
CA ALA A 207 -13.82 -0.06 5.66
C ALA A 207 -13.34 -1.46 5.32
N MET A 208 -14.26 -2.37 5.04
CA MET A 208 -13.93 -3.71 4.56
C MET A 208 -15.01 -4.21 3.60
N MET A 209 -14.61 -5.04 2.64
CA MET A 209 -15.51 -5.71 1.71
C MET A 209 -15.09 -7.16 1.49
N SER A 210 -16.04 -8.00 1.18
CA SER A 210 -15.86 -9.26 0.48
C SER A 210 -15.92 -9.02 -1.03
N ARG A 211 -15.13 -9.73 -1.81
CA ARG A 211 -15.22 -9.71 -3.27
C ARG A 211 -15.62 -11.10 -3.73
N ARG A 212 -16.75 -11.20 -4.41
CA ARG A 212 -17.27 -12.47 -4.93
C ARG A 212 -17.04 -12.55 -6.44
N GLY A 213 -16.48 -13.67 -6.91
CA GLY A 213 -16.19 -13.90 -8.32
C GLY A 213 -16.50 -15.32 -8.78
N ALA A 214 -16.79 -15.50 -10.06
CA ALA A 214 -16.93 -16.82 -10.68
C ALA A 214 -15.56 -17.53 -10.83
N ALA A 215 -14.49 -16.72 -11.05
CA ALA A 215 -13.12 -17.20 -11.09
C ALA A 215 -12.43 -17.05 -9.73
N TRP A 216 -11.31 -17.78 -9.55
CA TRP A 216 -10.50 -17.71 -8.34
C TRP A 216 -9.75 -16.39 -8.16
N ILE A 217 -9.58 -15.57 -9.21
CA ILE A 217 -9.14 -14.19 -9.13
C ILE A 217 -10.39 -13.33 -8.95
N THR A 218 -10.53 -12.68 -7.80
CA THR A 218 -11.73 -11.98 -7.37
C THR A 218 -11.57 -10.46 -7.33
N ASN A 219 -10.50 -9.92 -7.93
CA ASN A 219 -10.30 -8.49 -8.05
C ASN A 219 -11.48 -7.81 -8.79
N VAL A 220 -11.92 -6.65 -8.31
CA VAL A 220 -13.05 -5.90 -8.91
C VAL A 220 -12.78 -5.60 -10.40
N SER A 221 -11.55 -5.27 -10.76
CA SER A 221 -11.14 -5.06 -12.16
C SER A 221 -11.19 -6.31 -13.03
N GLN A 222 -11.31 -7.50 -12.43
CA GLN A 222 -11.47 -8.81 -13.10
C GLN A 222 -12.90 -9.35 -12.97
N GLY A 223 -13.86 -8.47 -12.64
CA GLY A 223 -15.27 -8.85 -12.52
C GLY A 223 -15.71 -9.31 -11.13
N GLY A 224 -14.86 -9.17 -10.11
CA GLY A 224 -15.26 -9.40 -8.74
C GLY A 224 -16.31 -8.40 -8.26
N VAL A 225 -17.36 -8.88 -7.61
CA VAL A 225 -18.47 -8.06 -7.10
C VAL A 225 -18.21 -7.72 -5.64
N PRO A 226 -18.14 -6.41 -5.27
CA PRO A 226 -18.07 -5.99 -3.88
C PRO A 226 -19.33 -6.35 -3.11
N GLU A 227 -19.18 -6.93 -1.92
CA GLU A 227 -20.26 -7.26 -1.00
C GLU A 227 -19.86 -6.86 0.43
N PRO A 228 -20.83 -6.54 1.34
CA PRO A 228 -20.53 -6.38 2.75
C PRO A 228 -19.89 -7.63 3.36
N VAL A 229 -19.02 -7.43 4.35
CA VAL A 229 -18.41 -8.53 5.11
C VAL A 229 -19.35 -9.00 6.20
N ASP A 230 -19.48 -10.32 6.36
CA ASP A 230 -20.23 -10.92 7.45
C ASP A 230 -19.66 -10.47 8.81
N VAL A 231 -20.55 -10.22 9.78
CA VAL A 231 -20.17 -9.73 11.11
C VAL A 231 -19.22 -10.68 11.83
N THR A 232 -19.35 -11.99 11.61
CA THR A 232 -18.52 -13.04 12.22
C THR A 232 -17.08 -13.02 11.74
N GLU A 233 -16.84 -12.48 10.54
CA GLU A 233 -15.50 -12.38 9.94
C GLU A 233 -14.73 -11.16 10.43
N ARG A 234 -15.43 -10.08 10.78
CA ARG A 234 -14.85 -8.73 10.95
C ARG A 234 -13.70 -8.69 11.93
N ALA A 235 -13.87 -9.26 13.13
CA ALA A 235 -12.86 -9.16 14.19
C ALA A 235 -11.50 -9.81 13.80
N LEU A 236 -11.53 -10.96 13.10
CA LEU A 236 -10.33 -11.63 12.64
C LEU A 236 -9.66 -10.85 11.50
N LEU A 237 -10.45 -10.41 10.53
CA LEU A 237 -9.96 -9.64 9.38
C LEU A 237 -9.34 -8.31 9.83
N GLU A 238 -9.96 -7.60 10.76
CA GLU A 238 -9.46 -6.36 11.36
C GLU A 238 -8.09 -6.58 12.00
N ARG A 239 -7.99 -7.57 12.90
CA ARG A 239 -6.73 -7.88 13.60
C ARG A 239 -5.59 -8.16 12.62
N LEU A 240 -5.84 -9.01 11.61
CA LEU A 240 -4.84 -9.38 10.62
C LEU A 240 -4.44 -8.20 9.73
N ALA A 241 -5.42 -7.41 9.27
CA ALA A 241 -5.15 -6.26 8.41
C ALA A 241 -4.38 -5.16 9.12
N VAL A 242 -4.72 -4.86 10.38
CA VAL A 242 -3.98 -3.89 11.20
C VAL A 242 -2.54 -4.37 11.46
N ALA A 243 -2.36 -5.66 11.80
CA ALA A 243 -1.03 -6.24 11.99
C ALA A 243 -0.19 -6.19 10.70
N ALA A 244 -0.78 -6.54 9.54
CA ALA A 244 -0.12 -6.49 8.24
C ALA A 244 0.30 -5.06 7.85
N THR A 245 -0.60 -4.08 8.03
CA THR A 245 -0.32 -2.67 7.75
C THR A 245 0.83 -2.15 8.61
N LYS A 246 0.84 -2.52 9.90
CA LYS A 246 1.92 -2.17 10.84
C LYS A 246 3.24 -2.82 10.44
N ALA A 247 3.23 -4.09 10.04
CA ALA A 247 4.43 -4.83 9.65
C ALA A 247 5.17 -4.17 8.49
N VAL A 248 4.46 -3.72 7.46
CA VAL A 248 5.08 -3.01 6.33
C VAL A 248 5.41 -1.54 6.64
N GLY A 249 4.97 -1.00 7.78
CA GLY A 249 5.21 0.39 8.20
C GLY A 249 4.32 1.41 7.49
N ALA A 250 3.19 0.98 6.90
CA ALA A 250 2.27 1.86 6.22
C ALA A 250 1.38 2.64 7.20
N ARG A 251 1.00 3.87 6.83
CA ARG A 251 0.06 4.73 7.55
C ARG A 251 -1.39 4.46 7.13
N PHE A 252 -1.59 4.09 5.89
CA PHE A 252 -2.84 3.54 5.36
C PHE A 252 -2.52 2.47 4.32
N ALA A 253 -3.36 1.47 4.21
CA ALA A 253 -3.19 0.38 3.26
C ALA A 253 -4.52 -0.32 2.96
N GLY A 254 -4.59 -0.92 1.78
CA GLY A 254 -5.58 -1.93 1.44
C GLY A 254 -4.95 -3.31 1.59
N VAL A 255 -5.46 -4.12 2.50
CA VAL A 255 -4.98 -5.47 2.75
C VAL A 255 -5.90 -6.48 2.10
N ASP A 256 -5.36 -7.38 1.31
CA ASP A 256 -6.08 -8.48 0.68
C ASP A 256 -5.89 -9.76 1.48
N LEU A 257 -7.00 -10.37 1.88
CA LEU A 257 -7.02 -11.58 2.69
C LEU A 257 -7.87 -12.67 2.01
N VAL A 258 -7.56 -13.91 2.31
CA VAL A 258 -8.31 -15.06 1.83
C VAL A 258 -8.55 -16.05 2.96
N ARG A 259 -9.76 -16.65 2.99
CA ARG A 259 -10.06 -17.77 3.87
C ARG A 259 -9.84 -19.09 3.14
N ALA A 260 -9.03 -19.95 3.71
CA ALA A 260 -8.81 -21.32 3.23
C ALA A 260 -10.01 -22.22 3.54
N GLN A 261 -10.03 -23.38 2.92
CA GLN A 261 -11.10 -24.37 3.09
C GLN A 261 -11.16 -24.93 4.52
N ASP A 262 -10.04 -24.97 5.24
CA ASP A 262 -9.92 -25.39 6.64
C ASP A 262 -10.29 -24.28 7.64
N GLY A 263 -10.66 -23.09 7.14
CA GLY A 263 -11.03 -21.93 7.93
C GLY A 263 -9.89 -20.98 8.28
N ALA A 264 -8.63 -21.33 8.02
CA ALA A 264 -7.49 -20.43 8.22
C ALA A 264 -7.61 -19.19 7.32
N VAL A 265 -7.12 -18.04 7.81
CA VAL A 265 -7.12 -16.79 7.03
C VAL A 265 -5.70 -16.33 6.80
N PHE A 266 -5.37 -16.04 5.55
CA PHE A 266 -4.06 -15.58 5.11
C PHE A 266 -4.12 -14.19 4.51
N VAL A 267 -3.10 -13.38 4.78
CA VAL A 267 -2.85 -12.11 4.07
C VAL A 267 -2.11 -12.43 2.78
N LEU A 268 -2.68 -12.03 1.64
CA LEU A 268 -2.10 -12.25 0.32
C LEU A 268 -1.24 -11.09 -0.16
N GLU A 269 -1.63 -9.86 0.21
CA GLU A 269 -1.00 -8.64 -0.28
C GLU A 269 -1.34 -7.45 0.62
N VAL A 270 -0.41 -6.47 0.70
CA VAL A 270 -0.63 -5.17 1.34
C VAL A 270 -0.33 -4.08 0.31
N ASN A 271 -1.31 -3.26 0.00
CA ASN A 271 -1.20 -2.17 -0.97
C ASN A 271 -1.09 -0.83 -0.25
N SER A 272 0.04 -0.13 -0.39
CA SER A 272 0.29 1.18 0.20
C SER A 272 -0.38 2.35 -0.53
N MET A 273 -0.86 2.14 -1.75
CA MET A 273 -1.59 3.11 -2.56
C MET A 273 -2.87 2.46 -3.11
N PRO A 274 -3.77 1.99 -2.23
CA PRO A 274 -4.89 1.15 -2.63
C PRO A 274 -5.95 1.95 -3.40
N ALA A 275 -6.52 1.32 -4.42
CA ALA A 275 -7.79 1.79 -4.98
C ALA A 275 -8.93 1.41 -4.03
N TRP A 276 -9.87 2.33 -3.84
CA TRP A 276 -11.01 2.14 -2.92
C TRP A 276 -12.38 2.35 -3.55
N SER A 277 -12.47 2.60 -4.86
CA SER A 277 -13.74 2.85 -5.54
C SER A 277 -14.76 1.72 -5.32
N GLY A 278 -14.35 0.46 -5.51
CA GLY A 278 -15.22 -0.69 -5.23
C GLY A 278 -15.58 -0.83 -3.74
N LEU A 279 -14.64 -0.54 -2.84
CA LEU A 279 -14.88 -0.58 -1.40
C LEU A 279 -15.85 0.52 -0.94
N GLN A 280 -15.79 1.69 -1.57
CA GLN A 280 -16.68 2.81 -1.28
C GLN A 280 -18.15 2.50 -1.60
N THR A 281 -18.43 1.59 -2.54
CA THR A 281 -19.81 1.22 -2.89
C THR A 281 -20.54 0.42 -1.80
N VAL A 282 -19.81 -0.19 -0.89
CA VAL A 282 -20.32 -1.03 0.21
C VAL A 282 -19.95 -0.50 1.60
N SER A 283 -19.43 0.72 1.67
CA SER A 283 -19.05 1.40 2.92
C SER A 283 -19.76 2.74 3.03
N GLU A 284 -20.36 3.00 4.18
CA GLU A 284 -20.92 4.31 4.52
C GLU A 284 -19.85 5.34 4.86
N THR A 285 -18.67 4.87 5.31
CA THR A 285 -17.54 5.73 5.64
C THR A 285 -16.90 6.29 4.37
N ASN A 286 -16.77 7.60 4.28
CA ASN A 286 -15.99 8.25 3.22
C ASN A 286 -14.49 7.97 3.46
N ILE A 287 -13.90 7.15 2.60
CA ILE A 287 -12.51 6.70 2.76
C ILE A 287 -11.52 7.85 2.59
N ALA A 288 -11.75 8.76 1.64
CA ALA A 288 -10.88 9.92 1.45
C ALA A 288 -10.90 10.84 2.68
N ASP A 289 -12.07 11.01 3.29
CA ASP A 289 -12.22 11.80 4.52
C ASP A 289 -11.50 11.16 5.72
N ALA A 290 -11.57 9.83 5.84
CA ALA A 290 -10.84 9.10 6.88
C ALA A 290 -9.31 9.22 6.72
N ILE A 291 -8.79 9.20 5.48
CA ILE A 291 -7.37 9.40 5.20
C ILE A 291 -6.97 10.84 5.59
N ALA A 292 -7.75 11.85 5.15
CA ALA A 292 -7.49 13.26 5.46
C ALA A 292 -7.49 13.50 6.98
N ALA A 293 -8.50 12.99 7.69
CA ALA A 293 -8.58 13.08 9.15
C ALA A 293 -7.37 12.40 9.83
N GLY A 294 -6.97 11.23 9.36
CA GLY A 294 -5.83 10.48 9.89
C GLY A 294 -4.52 11.25 9.73
N LEU A 295 -4.26 11.85 8.56
CA LEU A 295 -3.08 12.67 8.30
C LEU A 295 -3.05 13.89 9.21
N LEU A 296 -4.13 14.67 9.26
CA LEU A 296 -4.17 15.90 10.06
C LEU A 296 -4.07 15.62 11.57
N ALA A 297 -4.69 14.54 12.05
CA ALA A 297 -4.52 14.11 13.44
C ALA A 297 -3.08 13.68 13.76
N PHE A 298 -2.39 13.05 12.82
CA PHE A 298 -0.97 12.72 12.96
C PHE A 298 -0.11 13.99 13.06
N LEU A 299 -0.35 15.00 12.21
CA LEU A 299 0.37 16.27 12.23
C LEU A 299 0.15 17.02 13.55
N ALA A 300 -1.09 17.12 14.03
CA ALA A 300 -1.41 17.77 15.29
C ALA A 300 -0.65 17.13 16.47
N LYS A 301 -0.61 15.81 16.57
CA LYS A 301 0.15 15.09 17.61
C LYS A 301 1.65 15.33 17.52
N ARG A 302 2.19 15.41 16.30
CA ARG A 302 3.61 15.71 16.09
C ARG A 302 3.97 17.12 16.60
N ASP A 303 3.12 18.09 16.29
CA ASP A 303 3.32 19.48 16.71
C ASP A 303 3.19 19.64 18.23
N GLU A 304 2.25 18.94 18.86
CA GLU A 304 2.13 18.88 20.33
C GLU A 304 3.39 18.28 20.96
N ALA A 305 3.90 17.18 20.42
CA ALA A 305 5.12 16.55 20.90
C ALA A 305 6.37 17.45 20.73
N ALA A 306 6.44 18.23 19.64
CA ALA A 306 7.53 19.17 19.40
C ALA A 306 7.50 20.38 20.35
N ARG A 307 6.30 20.77 20.82
CA ARG A 307 6.10 21.89 21.78
C ARG A 307 6.24 21.45 23.22
N ALA A 308 6.17 20.16 23.54
CA ALA A 308 6.33 19.67 24.90
C ALA A 308 7.73 20.02 25.44
N PRO A 309 7.86 20.60 26.64
CA PRO A 309 9.18 20.94 27.24
C PRO A 309 9.99 19.66 27.37
N ARG A 310 11.22 19.66 26.83
CA ARG A 310 12.19 18.59 27.09
C ARG A 310 12.46 18.61 28.60
N LEU A 311 11.98 17.58 29.31
CA LEU A 311 12.36 17.37 30.71
C LEU A 311 13.90 17.37 30.78
N ALA A 312 14.47 18.40 31.46
CA ALA A 312 15.89 18.47 31.69
C ALA A 312 16.29 17.20 32.47
N MET A 313 17.18 16.41 31.90
CA MET A 313 17.81 15.32 32.65
C MET A 313 18.49 15.94 33.87
N PRO A 314 18.29 15.43 35.09
CA PRO A 314 19.03 15.93 36.25
C PRO A 314 20.52 15.72 35.95
N ALA A 315 21.31 16.81 36.11
CA ALA A 315 22.75 16.74 36.05
C ALA A 315 23.23 15.72 37.08
N GLY A 316 23.82 14.64 36.60
CA GLY A 316 24.39 13.60 37.46
C GLY A 316 25.44 14.24 38.40
N SER A 317 25.23 14.05 39.66
CA SER A 317 26.22 14.24 40.73
C SER A 317 27.23 13.12 40.76
#